data_88413408c7e4bf0f183aebcf45ff310f
#
_entry.id   88413408c7e4bf0f183aebcf45ff310f
#
_cell.length_a   1.000
_cell.length_b   1.000
_cell.length_c   1.000
_cell.angle_alpha   90.00
_cell.angle_beta   90.00
_cell.angle_gamma   90.00
#
_symmetry.space_group_name_H-M   'P 1'
#
loop_
_entity.id
_entity.type
_entity.pdbx_description
1 polymer ?
#
loop_
_entity_poly.entity_id
_entity_poly.type
_entity_poly.pdbx_seq_one_letter_code
_entity_poly.pdbx_strand_id
1 'polypeptide(L)'
;LAVALTFPLLTLPGAKAANAIDTDKECSIQFDIGGSSELLKAGIPVNLYKVASVDESGNYTATGTFAKLDLSSVNADNLADATAEWKKRANDAKEMLTDSDGNTVVEPPKTITLTDNPNDDHTITGLKTGLYLVDTPKVITPNYTYTFTPYLISLPTNNYYNNNHTNDDWIYNLTGSNAVGLKPEQHVRYGNLVINKELVDHNATFGDEATFVFQIDIEKPDGKKETRIEELTFNAAGSDSVTIEKIPAGSTVTVTEVYSGASYKLTSENNVTATIVANDEKEAGQAGETAVVSFTNEHDGRTNGGYGVKNNFKLDENGQYQYTEPAAKN
;
A
#
# COMPACT_ATOMS: atom_id res chain seq x y z
N LEU A 1 -6.18 -6.19 -13.24
CA LEU A 1 -6.85 -7.49 -13.45
C LEU A 1 -8.00 -7.59 -12.47
N ALA A 2 -9.25 -7.54 -12.96
CA ALA A 2 -10.43 -7.73 -12.13
C ALA A 2 -10.55 -9.24 -11.87
N VAL A 3 -10.20 -9.66 -10.66
CA VAL A 3 -10.50 -11.02 -10.20
C VAL A 3 -11.96 -11.04 -9.77
N ALA A 4 -12.78 -11.85 -10.44
CA ALA A 4 -14.19 -12.01 -10.11
C ALA A 4 -14.34 -12.55 -8.68
N LEU A 5 -15.14 -11.85 -7.85
CA LEU A 5 -15.57 -12.35 -6.55
C LEU A 5 -16.45 -13.57 -6.78
N THR A 6 -15.97 -14.76 -6.45
CA THR A 6 -16.87 -15.87 -6.17
C THR A 6 -17.44 -15.65 -4.76
N PHE A 7 -18.59 -14.99 -4.67
CA PHE A 7 -19.35 -14.99 -3.42
C PHE A 7 -19.90 -16.40 -3.21
N PRO A 8 -19.85 -16.94 -1.98
CA PRO A 8 -20.59 -18.14 -1.66
C PRO A 8 -22.07 -17.84 -1.85
N LEU A 9 -22.70 -18.60 -2.69
CA LEU A 9 -24.12 -18.49 -2.96
C LEU A 9 -24.91 -19.11 -1.83
N LEU A 10 -25.71 -18.30 -1.20
CA LEU A 10 -26.84 -18.78 -0.44
C LEU A 10 -27.87 -19.39 -1.41
N THR A 11 -28.42 -20.54 -1.03
CA THR A 11 -29.47 -21.18 -1.80
C THR A 11 -30.69 -20.28 -1.95
N LEU A 12 -31.19 -20.12 -3.17
CA LEU A 12 -32.48 -19.46 -3.44
C LEU A 12 -33.61 -20.17 -2.66
N PRO A 13 -34.58 -19.42 -2.07
CA PRO A 13 -35.85 -20.01 -1.73
C PRO A 13 -36.51 -20.57 -3.00
N GLY A 14 -36.52 -21.89 -3.12
CA GLY A 14 -37.03 -22.60 -4.32
C GLY A 14 -35.98 -23.35 -5.14
N ALA A 15 -34.70 -23.01 -5.12
CA ALA A 15 -33.62 -23.86 -5.61
C ALA A 15 -33.09 -24.69 -4.44
N LYS A 16 -33.71 -25.86 -4.17
CA LYS A 16 -33.13 -26.82 -3.24
C LYS A 16 -31.85 -27.36 -3.85
N ALA A 17 -30.71 -27.21 -3.17
CA ALA A 17 -29.58 -28.08 -3.44
C ALA A 17 -30.11 -29.53 -3.44
N ALA A 18 -29.72 -30.34 -4.42
CA ALA A 18 -30.24 -31.71 -4.56
C ALA A 18 -29.97 -32.57 -3.35
N ASN A 19 -28.94 -32.20 -2.55
CA ASN A 19 -28.52 -32.92 -1.34
C ASN A 19 -28.47 -31.99 -0.13
N ALA A 20 -28.83 -32.49 1.05
CA ALA A 20 -28.64 -31.82 2.32
C ALA A 20 -27.14 -31.60 2.60
N ILE A 21 -26.81 -30.51 3.32
CA ILE A 21 -25.44 -30.29 3.82
C ILE A 21 -25.14 -31.35 4.87
N ASP A 22 -24.04 -32.09 4.68
CA ASP A 22 -23.46 -32.94 5.72
C ASP A 22 -22.72 -32.04 6.73
N THR A 23 -23.37 -31.69 7.82
CA THR A 23 -22.85 -30.77 8.84
C THR A 23 -21.70 -31.36 9.66
N ASP A 24 -21.48 -32.68 9.63
CA ASP A 24 -20.38 -33.34 10.33
C ASP A 24 -19.09 -33.40 9.49
N LYS A 25 -19.21 -33.15 8.20
CA LYS A 25 -18.08 -33.19 7.27
C LYS A 25 -17.13 -32.05 7.51
N GLU A 26 -15.84 -32.37 7.52
CA GLU A 26 -14.79 -31.33 7.61
C GLU A 26 -14.59 -30.60 6.28
N CYS A 27 -14.25 -29.33 6.40
CA CYS A 27 -13.98 -28.45 5.28
C CYS A 27 -12.52 -28.04 5.25
N SER A 28 -12.07 -27.61 4.08
CA SER A 28 -10.76 -26.95 3.90
C SER A 28 -10.89 -25.72 3.01
N ILE A 29 -9.98 -24.77 3.21
CA ILE A 29 -9.89 -23.55 2.41
C ILE A 29 -8.44 -23.25 2.08
N GLN A 30 -8.16 -23.00 0.81
CA GLN A 30 -6.88 -22.56 0.31
C GLN A 30 -7.00 -21.11 -0.12
N PHE A 31 -6.01 -20.28 0.24
CA PHE A 31 -5.97 -18.87 -0.14
C PHE A 31 -4.99 -18.64 -1.28
N ASP A 32 -5.37 -17.75 -2.20
CA ASP A 32 -4.53 -17.31 -3.32
C ASP A 32 -4.43 -15.77 -3.31
N ILE A 33 -3.24 -15.25 -3.56
CA ILE A 33 -2.95 -13.80 -3.62
C ILE A 33 -2.65 -13.31 -5.04
N GLY A 34 -2.68 -14.20 -6.04
CA GLY A 34 -2.48 -13.80 -7.43
C GLY A 34 -1.08 -13.35 -7.80
N GLY A 35 -0.03 -13.78 -7.09
CA GLY A 35 1.36 -13.65 -7.55
C GLY A 35 2.10 -12.37 -7.15
N SER A 36 1.67 -11.62 -6.14
CA SER A 36 2.45 -10.51 -5.58
C SER A 36 3.61 -11.03 -4.74
N SER A 37 4.80 -11.16 -5.34
CA SER A 37 6.00 -11.68 -4.67
C SER A 37 6.47 -10.82 -3.51
N GLU A 38 6.33 -9.49 -3.58
CA GLU A 38 6.69 -8.57 -2.49
C GLU A 38 5.79 -8.80 -1.28
N LEU A 39 4.50 -8.91 -1.51
CA LEU A 39 3.52 -9.11 -0.45
C LEU A 39 3.67 -10.48 0.21
N LEU A 40 3.92 -11.55 -0.56
CA LEU A 40 4.19 -12.89 -0.03
C LEU A 40 5.48 -12.94 0.81
N LYS A 41 6.53 -12.20 0.43
CA LYS A 41 7.77 -12.09 1.22
C LYS A 41 7.54 -11.42 2.57
N ALA A 42 6.63 -10.47 2.65
CA ALA A 42 6.27 -9.82 3.90
C ALA A 42 5.48 -10.75 4.85
N GLY A 43 4.87 -11.79 4.31
CA GLY A 43 3.97 -12.67 5.04
C GLY A 43 2.58 -12.05 5.25
N ILE A 44 1.52 -12.75 4.83
CA ILE A 44 0.16 -12.25 4.92
C ILE A 44 -0.60 -13.08 5.94
N PRO A 45 -0.86 -12.57 7.15
CA PRO A 45 -1.67 -13.27 8.13
C PRO A 45 -3.14 -13.23 7.69
N VAL A 46 -3.77 -14.39 7.57
CA VAL A 46 -5.20 -14.52 7.27
C VAL A 46 -5.89 -15.17 8.46
N ASN A 47 -6.84 -14.46 9.04
CA ASN A 47 -7.62 -14.90 10.18
C ASN A 47 -9.01 -15.37 9.73
N LEU A 48 -9.41 -16.53 10.21
CA LEU A 48 -10.69 -17.14 9.89
C LEU A 48 -11.52 -17.32 11.16
N TYR A 49 -12.57 -16.51 11.31
CA TYR A 49 -13.48 -16.54 12.45
C TYR A 49 -14.78 -17.20 12.06
N LYS A 50 -15.21 -18.24 12.79
CA LYS A 50 -16.53 -18.84 12.59
C LYS A 50 -17.61 -17.93 13.19
N VAL A 51 -18.44 -17.31 12.34
CA VAL A 51 -19.46 -16.36 12.75
C VAL A 51 -20.85 -16.98 12.89
N ALA A 52 -21.12 -18.07 12.17
CA ALA A 52 -22.39 -18.78 12.27
C ALA A 52 -22.21 -20.30 12.03
N SER A 53 -23.11 -21.10 12.60
CA SER A 53 -23.34 -22.48 12.19
C SER A 53 -24.24 -22.50 10.96
N VAL A 54 -24.22 -23.61 10.24
CA VAL A 54 -25.12 -23.90 9.11
C VAL A 54 -25.88 -25.18 9.41
N ASP A 55 -27.17 -25.21 9.07
CA ASP A 55 -27.97 -26.44 9.15
C ASP A 55 -27.93 -27.22 7.81
N GLU A 56 -28.56 -28.43 7.82
CA GLU A 56 -28.66 -29.26 6.63
C GLU A 56 -29.38 -28.59 5.44
N SER A 57 -30.17 -27.59 5.70
CA SER A 57 -30.93 -26.82 4.70
C SER A 57 -30.20 -25.58 4.21
N GLY A 58 -29.01 -25.27 4.77
CA GLY A 58 -28.21 -24.10 4.40
C GLY A 58 -28.55 -22.82 5.16
N ASN A 59 -29.38 -22.88 6.24
CA ASN A 59 -29.66 -21.69 7.04
C ASN A 59 -28.54 -21.43 8.03
N TYR A 60 -28.24 -20.15 8.26
CA TYR A 60 -27.22 -19.72 9.20
C TYR A 60 -27.80 -19.30 10.53
N THR A 61 -27.14 -19.71 11.61
CA THR A 61 -27.41 -19.24 12.96
C THR A 61 -26.13 -18.65 13.54
N ALA A 62 -26.11 -17.33 13.74
CA ALA A 62 -24.97 -16.63 14.31
C ALA A 62 -24.66 -17.13 15.73
N THR A 63 -23.38 -17.30 16.06
CA THR A 63 -22.92 -17.99 17.28
C THR A 63 -21.91 -17.17 18.08
N GLY A 64 -21.82 -17.45 19.38
CA GLY A 64 -20.82 -16.83 20.26
C GLY A 64 -20.94 -15.30 20.30
N THR A 65 -19.81 -14.62 20.18
CA THR A 65 -19.74 -13.16 20.16
C THR A 65 -20.55 -12.55 19.00
N PHE A 66 -20.74 -13.32 17.93
CA PHE A 66 -21.49 -12.89 16.74
C PHE A 66 -22.99 -13.12 16.83
N ALA A 67 -23.55 -13.56 17.98
CA ALA A 67 -24.97 -13.87 18.13
C ALA A 67 -25.92 -12.71 17.79
N LYS A 68 -25.42 -11.47 17.76
CA LYS A 68 -26.17 -10.28 17.36
C LYS A 68 -26.01 -9.92 15.88
N LEU A 69 -25.19 -10.66 15.12
CA LEU A 69 -25.02 -10.41 13.69
C LEU A 69 -26.32 -10.76 12.97
N ASP A 70 -26.91 -9.75 12.33
CA ASP A 70 -28.12 -9.96 11.53
C ASP A 70 -27.75 -10.53 10.16
N LEU A 71 -28.12 -11.79 9.93
CA LEU A 71 -27.92 -12.50 8.67
C LEU A 71 -29.21 -12.63 7.83
N SER A 72 -30.33 -12.05 8.31
CA SER A 72 -31.65 -12.21 7.69
C SER A 72 -31.81 -11.54 6.33
N SER A 73 -31.04 -10.46 6.07
CA SER A 73 -31.06 -9.75 4.80
C SER A 73 -30.20 -10.39 3.71
N VAL A 74 -29.43 -11.39 4.06
CA VAL A 74 -28.50 -12.06 3.15
C VAL A 74 -29.14 -13.37 2.71
N ASN A 75 -29.93 -13.31 1.66
CA ASN A 75 -30.57 -14.45 1.02
C ASN A 75 -30.38 -14.38 -0.49
N ALA A 76 -30.69 -15.47 -1.17
CA ALA A 76 -30.44 -15.60 -2.58
C ALA A 76 -31.42 -14.82 -3.48
N ASP A 77 -32.57 -14.40 -2.96
CA ASP A 77 -33.56 -13.66 -3.75
C ASP A 77 -33.14 -12.21 -4.02
N ASN A 78 -32.20 -11.66 -3.23
CA ASN A 78 -31.71 -10.30 -3.38
C ASN A 78 -30.25 -10.21 -3.84
N LEU A 79 -29.83 -11.16 -4.68
CA LEU A 79 -28.45 -11.24 -5.18
C LEU A 79 -27.97 -10.01 -5.94
N ALA A 80 -28.85 -9.26 -6.61
CA ALA A 80 -28.48 -8.04 -7.30
C ALA A 80 -27.95 -6.98 -6.34
N ASP A 81 -28.50 -6.91 -5.12
CA ASP A 81 -28.10 -6.02 -4.04
C ASP A 81 -27.20 -6.72 -3.02
N ALA A 82 -27.03 -8.03 -3.13
CA ALA A 82 -26.34 -8.89 -2.16
C ALA A 82 -24.88 -8.52 -1.94
N THR A 83 -24.17 -8.01 -2.94
CA THR A 83 -22.76 -7.63 -2.80
C THR A 83 -22.57 -6.55 -1.73
N ALA A 84 -23.41 -5.52 -1.71
CA ALA A 84 -23.33 -4.46 -0.71
C ALA A 84 -23.72 -4.97 0.68
N GLU A 85 -24.78 -5.80 0.77
CA GLU A 85 -25.23 -6.40 2.02
C GLU A 85 -24.19 -7.39 2.59
N TRP A 86 -23.63 -8.26 1.78
CA TRP A 86 -22.55 -9.16 2.21
C TRP A 86 -21.33 -8.40 2.72
N LYS A 87 -20.93 -7.34 2.02
CA LYS A 87 -19.84 -6.47 2.46
C LYS A 87 -20.18 -5.78 3.79
N LYS A 88 -21.41 -5.30 3.94
CA LYS A 88 -21.89 -4.70 5.19
C LYS A 88 -21.83 -5.72 6.33
N ARG A 89 -22.36 -6.95 6.15
CA ARG A 89 -22.33 -8.00 7.18
C ARG A 89 -20.92 -8.42 7.56
N ALA A 90 -20.00 -8.46 6.58
CA ALA A 90 -18.59 -8.72 6.86
C ALA A 90 -17.95 -7.62 7.71
N ASN A 91 -18.25 -6.35 7.44
CA ASN A 91 -17.79 -5.23 8.26
C ASN A 91 -18.44 -5.24 9.66
N ASP A 92 -19.75 -5.47 9.74
CA ASP A 92 -20.46 -5.62 11.02
C ASP A 92 -19.83 -6.74 11.88
N ALA A 93 -19.49 -7.88 11.26
CA ALA A 93 -18.80 -8.98 11.94
C ALA A 93 -17.37 -8.59 12.37
N LYS A 94 -16.64 -7.85 11.53
CA LYS A 94 -15.30 -7.36 11.87
C LYS A 94 -15.34 -6.39 13.06
N GLU A 95 -16.30 -5.49 13.11
CA GLU A 95 -16.49 -4.58 14.25
C GLU A 95 -16.76 -5.32 15.57
N MET A 96 -17.36 -6.52 15.51
CA MET A 96 -17.61 -7.36 16.69
C MET A 96 -16.35 -8.07 17.22
N LEU A 97 -15.21 -8.00 16.53
CA LEU A 97 -13.97 -8.63 16.98
C LEU A 97 -13.35 -7.91 18.18
N THR A 98 -13.68 -6.64 18.38
CA THR A 98 -13.13 -5.80 19.44
C THR A 98 -14.25 -5.14 20.25
N ASP A 99 -13.97 -4.84 21.53
CA ASP A 99 -14.85 -4.01 22.36
C ASP A 99 -14.60 -2.52 22.11
N SER A 100 -15.34 -1.68 22.86
CA SER A 100 -15.21 -0.21 22.79
C SER A 100 -13.80 0.31 23.16
N ASP A 101 -13.04 -0.48 23.87
CA ASP A 101 -11.68 -0.14 24.33
C ASP A 101 -10.60 -0.71 23.38
N GLY A 102 -11.03 -1.38 22.29
CA GLY A 102 -10.15 -1.96 21.30
C GLY A 102 -9.56 -3.33 21.66
N ASN A 103 -10.03 -3.97 22.75
CA ASN A 103 -9.56 -5.30 23.12
C ASN A 103 -10.27 -6.38 22.30
N THR A 104 -9.54 -7.39 21.90
CA THR A 104 -10.11 -8.55 21.21
C THR A 104 -11.04 -9.33 22.15
N VAL A 105 -12.29 -9.52 21.74
CA VAL A 105 -13.34 -10.19 22.54
C VAL A 105 -13.83 -11.51 21.95
N VAL A 106 -13.17 -12.00 20.90
CA VAL A 106 -13.54 -13.22 20.18
C VAL A 106 -12.55 -14.31 20.47
N GLU A 107 -13.01 -15.56 20.39
CA GLU A 107 -12.15 -16.75 20.41
C GLU A 107 -11.06 -16.62 19.33
N PRO A 108 -9.84 -17.10 19.60
CA PRO A 108 -8.75 -17.06 18.62
C PRO A 108 -9.19 -17.68 17.29
N PRO A 109 -8.90 -17.02 16.17
CA PRO A 109 -9.25 -17.53 14.85
C PRO A 109 -8.38 -18.72 14.46
N LYS A 110 -8.79 -19.47 13.45
CA LYS A 110 -7.85 -20.26 12.66
C LYS A 110 -7.04 -19.28 11.83
N THR A 111 -5.73 -19.32 11.96
CA THR A 111 -4.82 -18.39 11.26
C THR A 111 -3.87 -19.17 10.36
N ILE A 112 -3.61 -18.62 9.18
CA ILE A 112 -2.53 -19.04 8.30
C ILE A 112 -1.75 -17.81 7.86
N THR A 113 -0.44 -17.94 7.67
CA THR A 113 0.38 -16.89 7.07
C THR A 113 0.78 -17.32 5.67
N LEU A 114 0.32 -16.58 4.66
CA LEU A 114 0.74 -16.83 3.28
C LEU A 114 2.15 -16.29 3.08
N THR A 115 3.02 -17.11 2.52
CA THR A 115 4.44 -16.79 2.30
C THR A 115 4.85 -17.15 0.88
N ASP A 116 6.06 -16.76 0.48
CA ASP A 116 6.66 -17.17 -0.80
C ASP A 116 7.34 -18.54 -0.73
N ASN A 117 7.12 -19.30 0.36
CA ASN A 117 7.64 -20.66 0.50
C ASN A 117 6.92 -21.60 -0.49
N PRO A 118 7.62 -22.19 -1.46
CA PRO A 118 6.99 -23.06 -2.47
C PRO A 118 6.45 -24.37 -1.93
N ASN A 119 6.76 -24.72 -0.68
CA ASN A 119 6.25 -25.93 -0.02
C ASN A 119 5.00 -25.65 0.82
N ASP A 120 4.54 -24.41 0.90
CA ASP A 120 3.33 -24.00 1.60
C ASP A 120 2.20 -23.90 0.58
N ASP A 121 1.17 -24.74 0.74
CA ASP A 121 -0.01 -24.74 -0.13
C ASP A 121 -1.08 -23.73 0.32
N HIS A 122 -0.80 -22.95 1.37
CA HIS A 122 -1.70 -21.93 1.92
C HIS A 122 -3.10 -22.45 2.29
N THR A 123 -3.17 -23.70 2.77
CA THR A 123 -4.42 -24.39 3.06
C THR A 123 -4.68 -24.52 4.56
N ILE A 124 -5.88 -24.15 5.01
CA ILE A 124 -6.41 -24.48 6.34
C ILE A 124 -7.33 -25.69 6.19
N THR A 125 -7.10 -26.73 6.99
CA THR A 125 -7.89 -27.96 7.02
C THR A 125 -8.60 -28.14 8.36
N GLY A 126 -9.51 -29.12 8.45
CA GLY A 126 -10.21 -29.46 9.69
C GLY A 126 -11.20 -28.39 10.15
N LEU A 127 -11.73 -27.60 9.21
CA LEU A 127 -12.76 -26.61 9.50
C LEU A 127 -14.12 -27.28 9.63
N LYS A 128 -14.94 -26.81 10.56
CA LYS A 128 -16.34 -27.22 10.66
C LYS A 128 -17.20 -26.44 9.67
N THR A 129 -18.30 -27.04 9.23
CA THR A 129 -19.29 -26.34 8.41
C THR A 129 -19.82 -25.09 9.09
N GLY A 130 -20.10 -24.03 8.33
CA GLY A 130 -20.60 -22.76 8.83
C GLY A 130 -20.25 -21.56 7.97
N LEU A 131 -20.54 -20.39 8.48
CA LEU A 131 -20.18 -19.10 7.87
C LEU A 131 -18.94 -18.56 8.58
N TYR A 132 -17.97 -18.11 7.80
CA TYR A 132 -16.70 -17.61 8.32
C TYR A 132 -16.41 -16.20 7.84
N LEU A 133 -15.95 -15.35 8.76
CA LEU A 133 -15.32 -14.08 8.42
C LEU A 133 -13.85 -14.33 8.08
N VAL A 134 -13.46 -13.90 6.90
CA VAL A 134 -12.05 -13.82 6.49
C VAL A 134 -11.59 -12.38 6.76
N ASP A 135 -10.67 -12.23 7.71
CA ASP A 135 -10.06 -10.96 8.07
C ASP A 135 -8.55 -11.02 7.90
N THR A 136 -8.04 -10.15 7.07
CA THR A 136 -6.61 -10.01 6.83
C THR A 136 -6.18 -8.64 7.33
N PRO A 137 -5.29 -8.57 8.33
CA PRO A 137 -4.72 -7.31 8.79
C PRO A 137 -3.97 -6.59 7.68
N LYS A 138 -3.82 -5.28 7.87
CA LYS A 138 -2.96 -4.46 7.02
C LYS A 138 -1.54 -5.03 7.00
N VAL A 139 -0.94 -5.13 5.82
CA VAL A 139 0.46 -5.54 5.63
C VAL A 139 1.26 -4.36 5.11
N ILE A 140 2.38 -4.07 5.76
CA ILE A 140 3.28 -2.98 5.38
C ILE A 140 4.55 -3.60 4.81
N THR A 141 4.89 -3.20 3.57
CA THR A 141 6.14 -3.55 2.90
C THR A 141 7.03 -2.31 2.78
N PRO A 142 8.29 -2.40 2.37
CA PRO A 142 9.13 -1.23 2.19
C PRO A 142 8.51 -0.14 1.30
N ASN A 143 7.83 -0.53 0.22
CA ASN A 143 7.35 0.41 -0.80
C ASN A 143 5.84 0.64 -0.78
N TYR A 144 5.06 -0.26 -0.18
CA TYR A 144 3.60 -0.24 -0.22
C TYR A 144 2.97 -0.61 1.12
N THR A 145 1.79 -0.07 1.34
CA THR A 145 0.86 -0.57 2.36
C THR A 145 -0.27 -1.30 1.64
N TYR A 146 -0.59 -2.50 2.10
CA TYR A 146 -1.68 -3.29 1.57
C TYR A 146 -2.81 -3.38 2.59
N THR A 147 -4.02 -3.05 2.15
CA THR A 147 -5.24 -3.23 2.93
C THR A 147 -6.11 -4.30 2.28
N PHE A 148 -6.92 -4.96 3.09
CA PHE A 148 -7.77 -6.06 2.65
C PHE A 148 -9.21 -5.80 3.07
N THR A 149 -10.13 -5.95 2.14
CA THR A 149 -11.55 -5.87 2.47
C THR A 149 -11.98 -7.19 3.11
N PRO A 150 -12.53 -7.19 4.34
CA PRO A 150 -13.04 -8.41 4.96
C PRO A 150 -14.24 -8.94 4.17
N TYR A 151 -14.44 -10.26 4.20
CA TYR A 151 -15.58 -10.88 3.56
C TYR A 151 -16.04 -12.12 4.32
N LEU A 152 -17.29 -12.50 4.10
CA LEU A 152 -17.87 -13.75 4.63
C LEU A 152 -17.78 -14.84 3.58
N ILE A 153 -17.48 -16.07 4.03
CA ILE A 153 -17.44 -17.26 3.19
C ILE A 153 -18.19 -18.42 3.84
N SER A 154 -19.00 -19.10 3.05
CA SER A 154 -19.70 -20.31 3.48
C SER A 154 -18.84 -21.56 3.29
N LEU A 155 -18.81 -22.42 4.28
CA LEU A 155 -18.27 -23.77 4.21
C LEU A 155 -19.34 -24.79 4.64
N PRO A 156 -19.85 -25.64 3.74
CA PRO A 156 -19.56 -25.69 2.32
C PRO A 156 -20.18 -24.52 1.55
N THR A 157 -19.72 -24.33 0.33
CA THR A 157 -20.36 -23.50 -0.68
C THR A 157 -20.93 -24.37 -1.79
N ASN A 158 -21.79 -23.82 -2.66
CA ASN A 158 -22.18 -24.52 -3.87
C ASN A 158 -21.74 -23.75 -5.11
N ASN A 159 -21.66 -24.42 -6.22
CA ASN A 159 -21.17 -23.89 -7.48
C ASN A 159 -22.29 -23.58 -8.49
N TYR A 160 -23.54 -23.57 -8.04
CA TYR A 160 -24.73 -23.48 -8.88
C TYR A 160 -24.68 -22.33 -9.91
N TYR A 161 -24.29 -21.12 -9.49
CA TYR A 161 -24.24 -19.97 -10.41
C TYR A 161 -23.04 -19.97 -11.33
N ASN A 162 -21.90 -20.50 -10.87
CA ASN A 162 -20.70 -20.55 -11.71
C ASN A 162 -20.77 -21.67 -12.77
N ASN A 163 -21.69 -22.61 -12.61
CA ASN A 163 -21.84 -23.79 -13.47
C ASN A 163 -23.17 -23.80 -14.25
N ASN A 164 -23.59 -22.64 -14.77
CA ASN A 164 -24.80 -22.47 -15.56
C ASN A 164 -26.08 -23.05 -14.93
N HIS A 165 -26.17 -23.02 -13.59
CA HIS A 165 -27.31 -23.55 -12.81
C HIS A 165 -27.50 -25.08 -12.98
N THR A 166 -26.42 -25.82 -13.23
CA THR A 166 -26.51 -27.28 -13.52
C THR A 166 -25.89 -28.17 -12.45
N ASN A 167 -25.24 -27.62 -11.41
CA ASN A 167 -24.62 -28.44 -10.35
C ASN A 167 -25.07 -27.96 -8.98
N ASP A 168 -25.71 -28.86 -8.24
CA ASP A 168 -26.24 -28.66 -6.88
C ASP A 168 -25.34 -29.24 -5.80
N ASP A 169 -24.10 -29.65 -6.14
CA ASP A 169 -23.22 -30.29 -5.18
C ASP A 169 -22.59 -29.26 -4.24
N TRP A 170 -22.53 -29.65 -2.96
CA TRP A 170 -21.82 -28.87 -1.94
C TRP A 170 -20.33 -29.12 -2.02
N ILE A 171 -19.56 -28.02 -2.11
CA ILE A 171 -18.10 -28.01 -2.16
C ILE A 171 -17.58 -27.74 -0.75
N TYR A 172 -17.01 -28.78 -0.11
CA TYR A 172 -16.44 -28.71 1.24
C TYR A 172 -14.97 -28.28 1.21
N ASN A 173 -14.27 -28.56 0.12
CA ASN A 173 -12.85 -28.24 -0.05
C ASN A 173 -12.68 -27.13 -1.07
N LEU A 174 -12.46 -25.91 -0.59
CA LEU A 174 -12.17 -24.75 -1.42
C LEU A 174 -10.67 -24.68 -1.72
N THR A 175 -10.18 -25.63 -2.55
CA THR A 175 -8.76 -25.79 -2.90
C THR A 175 -8.57 -25.91 -4.41
N GLY A 176 -7.35 -25.75 -4.90
CA GLY A 176 -7.03 -25.86 -6.31
C GLY A 176 -7.77 -24.80 -7.15
N SER A 177 -8.60 -25.26 -8.11
CA SER A 177 -9.40 -24.36 -8.94
C SER A 177 -10.50 -23.57 -8.18
N ASN A 178 -10.82 -24.01 -6.97
CA ASN A 178 -11.77 -23.38 -6.07
C ASN A 178 -11.10 -22.57 -4.96
N ALA A 179 -9.77 -22.36 -5.03
CA ALA A 179 -9.04 -21.55 -4.06
C ALA A 179 -9.61 -20.12 -3.98
N VAL A 180 -9.58 -19.56 -2.79
CA VAL A 180 -10.20 -18.27 -2.49
C VAL A 180 -9.18 -17.15 -2.63
N GLY A 181 -9.45 -16.21 -3.54
CA GLY A 181 -8.58 -15.07 -3.77
C GLY A 181 -8.68 -14.02 -2.67
N LEU A 182 -7.55 -13.63 -2.10
CA LEU A 182 -7.46 -12.40 -1.32
C LEU A 182 -7.38 -11.20 -2.28
N LYS A 183 -8.02 -10.08 -1.89
CA LYS A 183 -8.07 -8.85 -2.69
C LYS A 183 -7.33 -7.74 -1.96
N PRO A 184 -6.00 -7.63 -2.14
CA PRO A 184 -5.25 -6.51 -1.62
C PRO A 184 -5.56 -5.24 -2.40
N GLU A 185 -5.74 -4.14 -1.69
CA GLU A 185 -5.67 -2.79 -2.21
C GLU A 185 -4.29 -2.23 -1.87
N GLN A 186 -3.54 -1.83 -2.90
CA GLN A 186 -2.16 -1.37 -2.79
C GLN A 186 -2.11 0.15 -2.72
N HIS A 187 -1.44 0.67 -1.69
CA HIS A 187 -1.21 2.10 -1.49
C HIS A 187 0.29 2.36 -1.50
N VAL A 188 0.73 3.31 -2.32
CA VAL A 188 2.14 3.72 -2.40
C VAL A 188 2.54 4.39 -1.08
N ARG A 189 3.68 4.00 -0.53
CA ARG A 189 4.32 4.69 0.58
C ARG A 189 5.27 5.76 0.05
N TYR A 190 5.51 6.77 0.86
CA TYR A 190 6.34 7.91 0.48
C TYR A 190 7.44 8.15 1.50
N GLY A 191 8.55 8.69 1.00
CA GLY A 191 9.66 9.18 1.80
C GLY A 191 10.12 10.53 1.32
N ASN A 192 11.18 11.04 1.97
CA ASN A 192 11.75 12.34 1.69
C ASN A 192 13.23 12.20 1.32
N LEU A 193 13.72 13.19 0.58
CA LEU A 193 15.14 13.42 0.28
C LEU A 193 15.58 14.72 0.94
N VAL A 194 16.70 14.72 1.62
CA VAL A 194 17.38 15.92 2.11
C VAL A 194 18.63 16.16 1.28
N ILE A 195 18.76 17.36 0.73
CA ILE A 195 19.99 17.83 0.10
C ILE A 195 20.67 18.76 1.10
N ASN A 196 21.80 18.34 1.63
CA ASN A 196 22.65 19.18 2.46
C ASN A 196 23.64 19.94 1.57
N LYS A 197 23.81 21.22 1.84
CA LYS A 197 24.77 22.06 1.15
C LYS A 197 25.69 22.76 2.16
N GLU A 198 27.00 22.65 1.92
CA GLU A 198 28.01 23.39 2.65
C GLU A 198 28.70 24.37 1.69
N LEU A 199 28.79 25.62 2.10
CA LEU A 199 29.61 26.67 1.49
C LEU A 199 30.79 26.96 2.42
N VAL A 200 31.98 26.49 2.04
CA VAL A 200 33.20 26.59 2.88
C VAL A 200 33.59 28.03 3.12
N ASP A 201 33.54 28.85 2.08
CA ASP A 201 33.88 30.29 2.13
C ASP A 201 32.94 31.09 1.20
N HIS A 202 32.61 32.30 1.61
CA HIS A 202 31.69 33.18 0.90
C HIS A 202 32.45 34.35 0.25
N ASN A 203 32.23 34.57 -1.04
CA ASN A 203 32.84 35.64 -1.79
C ASN A 203 31.86 36.83 -1.98
N ALA A 204 31.91 37.82 -1.06
CA ALA A 204 31.07 39.01 -1.12
C ALA A 204 31.40 39.97 -2.28
N THR A 205 32.48 39.72 -3.04
CA THR A 205 32.91 40.62 -4.16
C THR A 205 31.89 40.61 -5.31
N PHE A 206 31.09 39.55 -5.45
CA PHE A 206 30.12 39.38 -6.53
C PHE A 206 28.66 39.56 -6.10
N GLY A 207 28.43 40.15 -4.95
CA GLY A 207 27.13 40.38 -4.35
C GLY A 207 26.95 39.59 -3.05
N ASP A 208 25.86 39.89 -2.37
CA ASP A 208 25.61 39.36 -1.03
C ASP A 208 25.02 37.93 -1.07
N GLU A 209 24.64 37.41 -2.23
CA GLU A 209 23.97 36.13 -2.39
C GLU A 209 24.74 35.15 -3.30
N ALA A 210 24.96 33.94 -2.81
CA ALA A 210 25.50 32.83 -3.58
C ALA A 210 24.40 31.75 -3.74
N THR A 211 23.90 31.56 -4.97
CA THR A 211 22.84 30.62 -5.26
C THR A 211 23.42 29.36 -5.93
N PHE A 212 22.96 28.19 -5.48
CA PHE A 212 23.29 26.87 -5.99
C PHE A 212 22.00 26.20 -6.45
N VAL A 213 22.03 25.52 -7.60
CA VAL A 213 20.85 24.90 -8.18
C VAL A 213 21.09 23.40 -8.36
N PHE A 214 20.14 22.60 -7.92
CA PHE A 214 20.17 21.15 -7.95
C PHE A 214 19.08 20.62 -8.87
N GLN A 215 19.47 19.73 -9.78
CA GLN A 215 18.53 18.88 -10.52
C GLN A 215 18.40 17.56 -9.81
N ILE A 216 17.17 17.12 -9.58
CA ILE A 216 16.80 15.86 -8.93
C ILE A 216 16.07 15.00 -9.94
N ASP A 217 16.75 13.99 -10.47
CA ASP A 217 16.16 13.02 -11.37
C ASP A 217 15.67 11.83 -10.56
N ILE A 218 14.38 11.54 -10.63
CA ILE A 218 13.68 10.55 -9.84
C ILE A 218 13.23 9.42 -10.77
N GLU A 219 13.72 8.21 -10.58
CA GLU A 219 13.21 7.00 -11.22
C GLU A 219 12.37 6.21 -10.22
N LYS A 220 11.05 6.16 -10.48
CA LYS A 220 10.07 5.50 -9.62
C LYS A 220 10.10 3.97 -9.76
N PRO A 221 9.61 3.19 -8.79
CA PRO A 221 9.58 1.72 -8.88
C PRO A 221 8.80 1.17 -10.09
N ASP A 222 7.86 1.95 -10.63
CA ASP A 222 7.10 1.61 -11.85
C ASP A 222 7.82 1.98 -13.15
N GLY A 223 9.08 2.46 -13.06
CA GLY A 223 9.91 2.87 -14.18
C GLY A 223 9.61 4.28 -14.73
N LYS A 224 8.64 4.99 -14.18
CA LYS A 224 8.37 6.37 -14.56
C LYS A 224 9.44 7.31 -14.02
N LYS A 225 9.77 8.33 -14.83
CA LYS A 225 10.78 9.32 -14.50
C LYS A 225 10.17 10.69 -14.27
N GLU A 226 10.74 11.42 -13.33
CA GLU A 226 10.36 12.77 -12.97
C GLU A 226 11.64 13.56 -12.67
N THR A 227 11.67 14.83 -13.04
CA THR A 227 12.77 15.75 -12.69
C THR A 227 12.22 16.91 -11.91
N ARG A 228 12.88 17.27 -10.79
CA ARG A 228 12.60 18.46 -9.98
C ARG A 228 13.85 19.33 -9.95
N ILE A 229 13.65 20.62 -9.68
CA ILE A 229 14.73 21.60 -9.51
C ILE A 229 14.53 22.28 -8.17
N GLU A 230 15.62 22.37 -7.40
CA GLU A 230 15.67 23.07 -6.11
C GLU A 230 16.85 24.02 -6.07
N GLU A 231 16.75 25.08 -5.27
CA GLU A 231 17.81 26.04 -5.08
C GLU A 231 18.09 26.31 -3.60
N LEU A 232 19.35 26.59 -3.28
CA LEU A 232 19.78 27.07 -1.97
C LEU A 232 20.61 28.34 -2.17
N THR A 233 20.35 29.38 -1.34
CA THR A 233 21.00 30.67 -1.41
C THR A 233 21.68 30.99 -0.07
N PHE A 234 22.96 31.38 -0.14
CA PHE A 234 23.80 31.67 1.00
C PHE A 234 24.21 33.17 0.98
N ASN A 235 24.10 33.81 2.13
CA ASN A 235 24.61 35.17 2.37
C ASN A 235 25.93 35.19 3.15
N ALA A 236 26.39 34.04 3.59
CA ALA A 236 27.64 33.81 4.33
C ALA A 236 28.08 32.34 4.14
N ALA A 237 29.34 32.05 4.49
CA ALA A 237 29.80 30.66 4.63
C ALA A 237 28.98 29.92 5.69
N GLY A 238 28.77 28.62 5.48
CA GLY A 238 27.99 27.76 6.38
C GLY A 238 27.28 26.63 5.69
N SER A 239 26.35 26.01 6.38
CA SER A 239 25.57 24.90 5.88
C SER A 239 24.08 25.23 5.88
N ASP A 240 23.37 24.74 4.88
CA ASP A 240 21.92 24.80 4.76
C ASP A 240 21.41 23.52 4.09
N SER A 241 20.10 23.28 4.10
CA SER A 241 19.50 22.10 3.51
C SER A 241 18.11 22.37 2.96
N VAL A 242 17.74 21.61 1.92
CA VAL A 242 16.38 21.56 1.41
C VAL A 242 15.84 20.14 1.47
N THR A 243 14.56 20.01 1.86
CA THR A 243 13.87 18.73 1.92
C THR A 243 12.87 18.64 0.78
N ILE A 244 13.00 17.60 -0.01
CA ILE A 244 12.07 17.26 -1.08
C ILE A 244 11.15 16.16 -0.54
N GLU A 245 9.87 16.47 -0.39
CA GLU A 245 8.88 15.58 0.21
C GLU A 245 8.12 14.76 -0.82
N LYS A 246 7.45 13.71 -0.34
CA LYS A 246 6.49 12.89 -1.09
C LYS A 246 7.08 12.25 -2.35
N ILE A 247 8.28 11.69 -2.23
CA ILE A 247 8.84 10.83 -3.26
C ILE A 247 8.40 9.39 -2.98
N PRO A 248 7.88 8.63 -3.97
CA PRO A 248 7.50 7.24 -3.76
C PRO A 248 8.66 6.42 -3.19
N ALA A 249 8.41 5.63 -2.16
CA ALA A 249 9.42 4.75 -1.59
C ALA A 249 9.92 3.74 -2.63
N GLY A 250 11.19 3.35 -2.54
CA GLY A 250 11.86 2.52 -3.53
C GLY A 250 12.29 3.26 -4.79
N SER A 251 12.02 4.58 -4.92
CA SER A 251 12.57 5.38 -6.02
C SER A 251 14.07 5.54 -5.87
N THR A 252 14.78 5.48 -6.99
CA THR A 252 16.18 5.91 -7.09
C THR A 252 16.20 7.37 -7.49
N VAL A 253 16.88 8.20 -6.71
CA VAL A 253 17.09 9.62 -7.02
C VAL A 253 18.54 9.86 -7.36
N THR A 254 18.79 10.69 -8.38
CA THR A 254 20.11 11.19 -8.74
C THR A 254 20.07 12.71 -8.61
N VAL A 255 20.91 13.26 -7.75
CA VAL A 255 21.01 14.70 -7.55
C VAL A 255 22.28 15.22 -8.18
N THR A 256 22.14 16.25 -8.99
CA THR A 256 23.24 16.92 -9.69
C THR A 256 23.22 18.40 -9.35
N GLU A 257 24.31 18.96 -8.86
CA GLU A 257 24.47 20.40 -8.81
C GLU A 257 24.73 20.92 -10.23
N VAL A 258 23.71 21.53 -10.82
CA VAL A 258 23.75 22.04 -12.21
C VAL A 258 24.23 23.49 -12.31
N TYR A 259 24.23 24.20 -11.18
CA TYR A 259 24.78 25.55 -11.09
C TYR A 259 25.43 25.78 -9.72
N SER A 260 26.71 26.11 -9.74
CA SER A 260 27.56 26.27 -8.56
C SER A 260 27.79 27.73 -8.15
N GLY A 261 26.97 28.67 -8.65
CA GLY A 261 27.23 30.09 -8.45
C GLY A 261 28.34 30.67 -9.35
N ALA A 262 28.44 32.02 -9.39
CA ALA A 262 29.31 32.73 -10.36
C ALA A 262 30.81 32.63 -10.04
N SER A 263 31.19 32.34 -8.79
CA SER A 263 32.58 32.36 -8.33
C SER A 263 32.92 31.16 -7.43
N TYR A 264 32.21 30.10 -7.57
CA TYR A 264 32.35 28.89 -6.74
C TYR A 264 32.59 27.67 -7.61
N LYS A 265 33.21 26.67 -7.04
CA LYS A 265 33.41 25.35 -7.63
C LYS A 265 32.93 24.29 -6.66
N LEU A 266 32.32 23.24 -7.19
CA LEU A 266 31.97 22.05 -6.47
C LEU A 266 33.24 21.28 -6.10
N THR A 267 33.40 20.91 -4.84
CA THR A 267 34.55 20.15 -4.32
C THR A 267 34.15 18.74 -3.84
N SER A 268 32.87 18.50 -3.64
CA SER A 268 32.33 17.15 -3.40
C SER A 268 32.06 16.41 -4.71
N GLU A 269 31.62 15.16 -4.59
CA GLU A 269 31.10 14.39 -5.73
C GLU A 269 29.84 15.07 -6.29
N ASN A 270 29.68 15.01 -7.62
CA ASN A 270 28.46 15.38 -8.32
C ASN A 270 27.73 14.12 -8.80
N ASN A 271 26.45 14.20 -9.17
CA ASN A 271 25.60 13.05 -9.53
C ASN A 271 25.47 12.03 -8.40
N VAL A 272 25.14 12.50 -7.21
CA VAL A 272 24.98 11.64 -6.03
C VAL A 272 23.64 10.91 -6.08
N THR A 273 23.66 9.60 -5.89
CA THR A 273 22.45 8.78 -5.91
C THR A 273 22.04 8.35 -4.52
N ALA A 274 20.73 8.25 -4.30
CA ALA A 274 20.15 7.68 -3.09
C ALA A 274 18.86 6.90 -3.42
N THR A 275 18.48 5.96 -2.54
CA THR A 275 17.20 5.27 -2.61
C THR A 275 16.27 5.85 -1.56
N ILE A 276 15.05 6.15 -1.96
CA ILE A 276 14.02 6.69 -1.06
C ILE A 276 13.45 5.57 -0.19
N VAL A 277 13.48 5.78 1.11
CA VAL A 277 12.89 4.90 2.13
C VAL A 277 11.59 5.54 2.63
N ALA A 278 10.56 4.72 2.86
CA ALA A 278 9.28 5.22 3.36
C ALA A 278 9.42 5.79 4.78
N ASN A 279 8.77 6.93 5.03
CA ASN A 279 8.70 7.58 6.34
C ASN A 279 7.28 7.98 6.76
N ASP A 280 6.26 7.60 5.96
CA ASP A 280 4.85 7.93 6.13
C ASP A 280 4.14 7.10 7.21
N GLU A 281 4.46 5.80 7.30
CA GLU A 281 3.97 4.92 8.35
C GLU A 281 5.17 4.23 9.03
N LYS A 282 5.26 4.37 10.33
CA LYS A 282 6.29 3.70 11.13
C LYS A 282 5.72 2.42 11.71
N GLU A 283 6.37 1.30 11.47
CA GLU A 283 6.20 0.17 12.38
C GLU A 283 6.73 0.56 13.77
N ALA A 284 6.04 0.10 14.81
CA ALA A 284 6.41 0.43 16.18
C ALA A 284 7.90 0.08 16.43
N GLY A 285 8.73 1.10 16.56
CA GLY A 285 10.17 0.98 16.88
C GLY A 285 11.15 1.24 15.72
N GLN A 286 10.69 1.48 14.48
CA GLN A 286 11.57 1.89 13.38
C GLN A 286 11.51 3.40 13.16
N ALA A 287 12.66 4.09 13.27
CA ALA A 287 12.80 5.44 12.77
C ALA A 287 12.89 5.36 11.22
N GLY A 288 11.98 6.03 10.51
CA GLY A 288 12.10 6.15 9.06
C GLY A 288 13.40 6.86 8.72
N GLU A 289 14.31 6.19 8.00
CA GLU A 289 15.53 6.80 7.49
C GLU A 289 15.17 7.75 6.36
N THR A 290 15.60 9.01 6.46
CA THR A 290 15.48 9.97 5.37
C THR A 290 16.70 9.80 4.46
N ALA A 291 16.49 9.71 3.15
CA ALA A 291 17.58 9.73 2.19
C ALA A 291 18.29 11.09 2.23
N VAL A 292 19.62 11.10 2.30
CA VAL A 292 20.43 12.31 2.43
C VAL A 292 21.52 12.28 1.36
N VAL A 293 21.70 13.41 0.67
CA VAL A 293 22.83 13.69 -0.21
C VAL A 293 23.50 14.99 0.21
N SER A 294 24.80 15.12 -0.06
CA SER A 294 25.56 16.29 0.42
C SER A 294 26.47 16.85 -0.67
N PHE A 295 26.52 18.18 -0.75
CA PHE A 295 27.34 18.91 -1.69
C PHE A 295 28.15 19.98 -0.95
N THR A 296 29.41 20.16 -1.34
CA THR A 296 30.31 21.14 -0.75
C THR A 296 30.90 22.00 -1.86
N ASN A 297 30.83 23.34 -1.72
CA ASN A 297 31.46 24.29 -2.64
C ASN A 297 32.41 25.19 -1.88
N GLU A 298 33.45 25.63 -2.59
CA GLU A 298 34.39 26.64 -2.14
C GLU A 298 34.56 27.71 -3.19
N HIS A 299 35.11 28.87 -2.80
CA HIS A 299 35.47 29.92 -3.73
C HIS A 299 36.51 29.42 -4.75
N ASP A 300 36.31 29.71 -6.03
CA ASP A 300 37.17 29.21 -7.11
C ASP A 300 38.43 30.02 -7.38
N GLY A 301 38.68 31.05 -6.54
CA GLY A 301 39.83 31.90 -6.61
C GLY A 301 39.71 33.03 -7.64
N ARG A 302 38.60 33.18 -8.35
CA ARG A 302 38.37 34.26 -9.28
C ARG A 302 38.13 35.58 -8.54
N THR A 303 38.92 36.58 -8.85
CA THR A 303 38.82 37.96 -8.28
C THR A 303 38.22 38.95 -9.25
N ASN A 304 38.06 38.60 -10.53
CA ASN A 304 37.48 39.48 -11.54
C ASN A 304 36.02 39.08 -11.80
N GLY A 305 35.14 40.09 -11.76
CA GLY A 305 33.73 39.92 -11.95
C GLY A 305 33.35 39.19 -13.23
N GLY A 306 32.86 38.01 -13.10
CA GLY A 306 32.05 37.38 -14.14
C GLY A 306 30.65 37.98 -14.10
N TYR A 307 30.01 38.15 -15.24
CA TYR A 307 28.61 38.55 -15.27
C TYR A 307 27.77 37.36 -14.81
N GLY A 308 27.18 37.44 -13.64
CA GLY A 308 26.15 36.50 -13.21
C GLY A 308 24.86 36.78 -13.99
N VAL A 309 24.33 35.78 -14.66
CA VAL A 309 22.98 35.84 -15.22
C VAL A 309 22.04 35.17 -14.23
N LYS A 310 21.19 35.97 -13.59
CA LYS A 310 20.12 35.44 -12.74
C LYS A 310 18.92 35.16 -13.63
N ASN A 311 18.65 33.90 -13.88
CA ASN A 311 17.46 33.48 -14.58
C ASN A 311 16.37 33.10 -13.54
N ASN A 312 15.27 33.82 -13.54
CA ASN A 312 14.13 33.52 -12.68
C ASN A 312 13.14 32.63 -13.47
N PHE A 313 12.81 31.48 -12.90
CA PHE A 313 11.79 30.59 -13.43
C PHE A 313 10.66 30.48 -12.42
N LYS A 314 9.41 30.58 -12.89
CA LYS A 314 8.23 30.25 -12.09
C LYS A 314 7.56 29.02 -12.65
N LEU A 315 7.17 28.13 -11.76
CA LEU A 315 6.33 26.99 -12.11
C LEU A 315 4.92 27.52 -12.41
N ASP A 316 4.38 27.22 -13.58
CA ASP A 316 3.00 27.56 -13.95
C ASP A 316 2.00 26.49 -13.44
N GLU A 317 0.71 26.75 -13.62
CA GLU A 317 -0.38 25.85 -13.19
C GLU A 317 -0.36 24.48 -13.90
N ASN A 318 0.39 24.35 -14.99
CA ASN A 318 0.55 23.10 -15.76
C ASN A 318 1.84 22.35 -15.37
N GLY A 319 2.59 22.82 -14.36
CA GLY A 319 3.83 22.20 -13.94
C GLY A 319 5.03 22.49 -14.87
N GLN A 320 4.96 23.56 -15.70
CA GLN A 320 6.05 23.99 -16.57
C GLN A 320 6.73 25.23 -16.04
N TYR A 321 8.07 25.25 -16.11
CA TYR A 321 8.84 26.42 -15.72
C TYR A 321 8.76 27.51 -16.81
N GLN A 322 8.29 28.69 -16.40
CA GLN A 322 8.24 29.91 -17.22
C GLN A 322 9.34 30.85 -16.78
N TYR A 323 10.15 31.31 -17.74
CA TYR A 323 11.15 32.33 -17.49
C TYR A 323 10.47 33.68 -17.15
N THR A 324 10.91 34.32 -16.07
CA THR A 324 10.48 35.67 -15.71
C THR A 324 11.69 36.60 -15.73
N GLU A 325 11.61 37.69 -16.50
CA GLU A 325 12.66 38.69 -16.49
C GLU A 325 12.87 39.24 -15.07
N PRO A 326 14.14 39.37 -14.62
CA PRO A 326 14.44 40.06 -13.39
C PRO A 326 13.99 41.53 -13.51
N ALA A 327 13.38 42.08 -12.45
CA ALA A 327 13.06 43.51 -12.42
C ALA A 327 14.34 44.32 -12.64
N ALA A 328 14.31 45.22 -13.61
CA ALA A 328 15.42 46.13 -13.84
C ALA A 328 15.69 46.92 -12.54
N LYS A 329 16.89 46.79 -11.97
CA LYS A 329 17.32 47.67 -10.90
C LYS A 329 17.60 49.04 -11.53
N ASN A 330 16.81 50.05 -11.17
CA ASN A 330 17.11 51.46 -11.44
C ASN A 330 18.28 51.92 -10.60
#